data_ee574d5b284c24a359866836d8f67c27
#
_entry.id   ee574d5b284c24a359866836d8f67c27
#
_cell.length_a   1.000
_cell.length_b   1.000
_cell.length_c   1.000
_cell.angle_alpha   90.00
_cell.angle_beta   90.00
_cell.angle_gamma   90.00
#
_symmetry.space_group_name_H-M   'P 1'
#
loop_
_entity.id
_entity.type
_entity.pdbx_description
1 polymer ?
#
loop_
_entity_poly.entity_id
_entity_poly.type
_entity_poly.pdbx_seq_one_letter_code
_entity_poly.pdbx_strand_id
1 'polypeptide(L)'
;MPMDFHTRPALTNGVSRQAPSQRLDSQAEQQKNYLSDVSTGLVDRPPAQLLSSVSGAAFPSSGFFHGIERDSDEKYVSMFDGSGAVRLFDSGGTEKSVHNGADVPAALSAATQAYLTTVGDAREQITATSIGDYTFIVNREKIVAMDASDVTPEQPNTALFWVKQAGNDIPYSIRMKHVWDGRWVYKD
;
A
#
# COMPACT_ATOMS: atom_id res chain seq x y z
N MET A 1 0.86 43.10 45.42
CA MET A 1 1.66 42.05 44.75
C MET A 1 2.26 42.66 43.50
N PRO A 2 3.57 42.65 43.30
CA PRO A 2 4.13 43.07 42.03
C PRO A 2 3.68 42.13 40.91
N MET A 3 3.14 42.67 39.82
CA MET A 3 2.86 41.90 38.63
C MET A 3 4.19 41.54 37.95
N ASP A 4 4.47 40.26 37.87
CA ASP A 4 5.61 39.73 37.14
C ASP A 4 5.25 39.67 35.67
N PHE A 5 5.80 40.57 34.86
CA PHE A 5 5.60 40.59 33.41
C PHE A 5 6.60 39.65 32.76
N HIS A 6 6.14 38.48 32.39
CA HIS A 6 6.94 37.53 31.60
C HIS A 6 6.71 37.78 30.12
N THR A 7 7.66 38.39 29.44
CA THR A 7 7.62 38.57 27.98
C THR A 7 8.12 37.29 27.34
N ARG A 8 7.26 36.59 26.62
CA ARG A 8 7.68 35.43 25.83
C ARG A 8 8.16 35.90 24.46
N PRO A 9 9.30 35.35 23.96
CA PRO A 9 9.75 35.61 22.59
C PRO A 9 8.76 35.03 21.58
N ALA A 10 8.87 35.50 20.33
CA ALA A 10 8.06 34.95 19.23
C ALA A 10 8.23 33.43 19.10
N LEU A 11 7.12 32.70 18.98
CA LEU A 11 7.11 31.22 18.87
C LEU A 11 7.47 30.79 17.45
N THR A 12 8.73 31.02 17.05
CA THR A 12 9.22 30.74 15.68
C THR A 12 9.77 29.33 15.50
N ASN A 13 10.12 28.66 16.60
CA ASN A 13 10.82 27.37 16.55
C ASN A 13 9.88 26.15 16.63
N GLY A 14 8.58 26.36 16.41
CA GLY A 14 7.60 25.27 16.29
C GLY A 14 7.33 24.53 17.60
N VAL A 15 6.99 23.24 17.48
CA VAL A 15 6.62 22.37 18.60
C VAL A 15 7.79 21.50 19.01
N SER A 16 8.11 21.49 20.31
CA SER A 16 9.14 20.61 20.89
C SER A 16 8.52 19.58 21.82
N ARG A 17 8.95 18.33 21.71
CA ARG A 17 8.59 17.23 22.62
C ARG A 17 9.54 17.09 23.80
N GLN A 18 10.50 18.00 23.95
CA GLN A 18 11.42 18.01 25.09
C GLN A 18 10.68 18.31 26.40
N ALA A 19 11.28 17.88 27.49
CA ALA A 19 10.78 18.24 28.83
C ALA A 19 10.71 19.77 28.98
N PRO A 20 9.75 20.32 29.75
CA PRO A 20 9.59 21.75 29.91
C PRO A 20 10.87 22.49 30.36
N SER A 21 11.71 21.82 31.16
CA SER A 21 12.97 22.37 31.64
C SER A 21 14.08 22.48 30.59
N GLN A 22 13.92 21.79 29.47
CA GLN A 22 14.88 21.75 28.35
C GLN A 22 14.35 22.48 27.11
N ARG A 23 13.10 22.87 27.13
CA ARG A 23 12.45 23.53 26.00
C ARG A 23 12.88 25.00 25.95
N LEU A 24 13.23 25.47 24.75
CA LEU A 24 13.49 26.86 24.53
C LEU A 24 12.20 27.70 24.66
N ASP A 25 12.31 28.90 25.16
CA ASP A 25 11.15 29.81 25.32
C ASP A 25 10.46 30.17 24.01
N SER A 26 11.17 30.03 22.87
CA SER A 26 10.65 30.22 21.51
C SER A 26 9.94 28.97 20.92
N GLN A 27 9.87 27.88 21.67
CA GLN A 27 9.21 26.63 21.27
C GLN A 27 7.87 26.48 22.02
N ALA A 28 6.88 25.95 21.29
CA ALA A 28 5.58 25.62 21.86
C ALA A 28 5.52 24.13 22.28
N GLU A 29 4.70 23.80 23.25
CA GLU A 29 4.35 22.43 23.60
C GLU A 29 3.36 21.84 22.61
N GLN A 30 2.41 22.63 22.17
CA GLN A 30 1.38 22.27 21.23
C GLN A 30 0.96 23.48 20.40
N GLN A 31 0.74 23.26 19.12
CA GLN A 31 0.14 24.24 18.21
C GLN A 31 -1.14 23.66 17.61
N LYS A 32 -2.23 24.38 17.69
CA LYS A 32 -3.49 24.03 17.03
C LYS A 32 -3.95 25.23 16.20
N ASN A 33 -4.18 25.00 14.91
CA ASN A 33 -4.60 26.01 13.94
C ASN A 33 -3.64 27.20 13.76
N TYR A 34 -2.38 27.04 14.15
CA TYR A 34 -1.32 28.04 13.97
C TYR A 34 -0.10 27.39 13.29
N LEU A 35 0.64 28.21 12.57
CA LEU A 35 1.92 27.83 11.95
C LEU A 35 2.99 28.79 12.47
N SER A 36 4.17 28.27 12.79
CA SER A 36 5.34 29.06 13.12
C SER A 36 6.00 29.54 11.84
N ASP A 37 6.17 30.85 11.70
CA ASP A 37 6.88 31.49 10.60
C ASP A 37 8.05 32.27 11.16
N VAL A 38 9.22 32.20 10.52
CA VAL A 38 10.45 32.80 11.01
C VAL A 38 10.38 34.34 10.95
N SER A 39 9.63 34.89 9.99
CA SER A 39 9.53 36.34 9.74
C SER A 39 8.42 37.01 10.53
N THR A 40 7.28 36.34 10.69
CA THR A 40 6.06 36.90 11.27
C THR A 40 5.70 36.30 12.62
N GLY A 41 6.39 35.24 13.06
CA GLY A 41 6.11 34.57 14.31
C GLY A 41 5.03 33.50 14.17
N LEU A 42 4.06 33.53 15.06
CA LEU A 42 2.93 32.60 15.05
C LEU A 42 1.78 33.18 14.22
N VAL A 43 1.46 32.54 13.10
CA VAL A 43 0.38 32.94 12.18
C VAL A 43 -0.76 31.93 12.18
N ASP A 44 -1.96 32.39 11.89
CA ASP A 44 -3.12 31.49 11.74
C ASP A 44 -2.93 30.54 10.57
N ARG A 45 -3.32 29.29 10.76
CA ARG A 45 -3.35 28.33 9.68
C ARG A 45 -4.35 28.79 8.60
N PRO A 46 -3.97 28.78 7.31
CA PRO A 46 -4.91 29.07 6.24
C PRO A 46 -6.16 28.18 6.35
N PRO A 47 -7.35 28.70 6.05
CA PRO A 47 -8.56 27.92 6.03
C PRO A 47 -8.45 26.82 4.95
N ALA A 48 -9.18 25.73 5.16
CA ALA A 48 -9.33 24.73 4.11
C ALA A 48 -10.16 25.33 2.97
N GLN A 49 -9.68 25.19 1.75
CA GLN A 49 -10.40 25.59 0.55
C GLN A 49 -11.02 24.37 -0.11
N LEU A 50 -12.30 24.43 -0.46
CA LEU A 50 -12.94 23.43 -1.30
C LEU A 50 -12.39 23.58 -2.72
N LEU A 51 -11.59 22.62 -3.17
CA LEU A 51 -11.02 22.63 -4.54
C LEU A 51 -12.05 22.16 -5.57
N SER A 52 -12.77 21.09 -5.25
CA SER A 52 -13.78 20.53 -6.15
C SER A 52 -14.80 19.72 -5.38
N SER A 53 -15.99 19.60 -5.96
CA SER A 53 -17.04 18.69 -5.50
C SER A 53 -17.25 17.62 -6.57
N VAL A 54 -16.97 16.38 -6.22
CA VAL A 54 -17.18 15.25 -7.13
C VAL A 54 -18.68 14.96 -7.17
N SER A 55 -19.32 15.29 -8.30
CA SER A 55 -20.75 15.05 -8.51
C SER A 55 -21.00 13.63 -9.03
N GLY A 56 -22.16 13.06 -8.67
CA GLY A 56 -22.72 11.86 -9.28
C GLY A 56 -22.35 10.53 -8.68
N ALA A 57 -21.53 10.48 -7.63
CA ALA A 57 -21.33 9.25 -6.88
C ALA A 57 -21.52 9.52 -5.39
N ALA A 58 -22.38 8.77 -4.77
CA ALA A 58 -22.36 8.65 -3.33
C ALA A 58 -21.03 8.03 -2.94
N PHE A 59 -20.18 8.80 -2.28
CA PHE A 59 -18.98 8.24 -1.65
C PHE A 59 -19.44 7.44 -0.44
N PRO A 60 -19.31 6.13 -0.43
CA PRO A 60 -19.72 5.36 0.74
C PRO A 60 -18.83 5.75 1.92
N SER A 61 -19.41 5.90 3.08
CA SER A 61 -18.66 6.17 4.32
C SER A 61 -17.63 5.08 4.63
N SER A 62 -17.84 3.88 4.07
CA SER A 62 -16.96 2.71 4.12
C SER A 62 -15.88 2.68 3.03
N GLY A 63 -15.86 3.67 2.12
CA GLY A 63 -14.87 3.72 1.05
C GLY A 63 -13.45 3.95 1.53
N PHE A 64 -12.49 3.29 0.90
CA PHE A 64 -11.07 3.52 1.09
C PHE A 64 -10.56 4.54 0.08
N PHE A 65 -9.81 5.52 0.55
CA PHE A 65 -9.20 6.57 -0.27
C PHE A 65 -7.69 6.50 -0.16
N HIS A 66 -7.00 6.60 -1.29
CA HIS A 66 -5.56 6.64 -1.33
C HIS A 66 -5.08 7.77 -2.24
N GLY A 67 -4.22 8.63 -1.70
CA GLY A 67 -3.57 9.71 -2.46
C GLY A 67 -2.37 9.16 -3.22
N ILE A 68 -2.30 9.50 -4.50
CA ILE A 68 -1.19 9.17 -5.39
C ILE A 68 -0.51 10.48 -5.75
N GLU A 69 0.72 10.66 -5.31
CA GLU A 69 1.55 11.83 -5.64
C GLU A 69 2.70 11.36 -6.54
N ARG A 70 2.58 11.61 -7.82
CA ARG A 70 3.59 11.28 -8.81
C ARG A 70 4.68 12.36 -8.87
N ASP A 71 4.23 13.61 -8.97
CA ASP A 71 5.09 14.80 -8.95
C ASP A 71 4.34 16.02 -8.39
N SER A 72 4.86 17.23 -8.60
CA SER A 72 4.23 18.47 -8.14
C SER A 72 2.88 18.76 -8.81
N ASP A 73 2.73 18.34 -10.06
CA ASP A 73 1.59 18.68 -10.92
C ASP A 73 0.63 17.49 -11.08
N GLU A 74 1.14 16.27 -11.00
CA GLU A 74 0.36 15.04 -11.15
C GLU A 74 0.03 14.41 -9.80
N LYS A 75 -1.13 14.78 -9.28
CA LYS A 75 -1.68 14.22 -8.03
C LYS A 75 -3.07 13.68 -8.29
N TYR A 76 -3.31 12.49 -7.77
CA TYR A 76 -4.57 11.78 -7.93
C TYR A 76 -5.08 11.26 -6.60
N VAL A 77 -6.38 11.04 -6.54
CA VAL A 77 -7.04 10.34 -5.43
C VAL A 77 -7.76 9.15 -5.99
N SER A 78 -7.38 7.97 -5.58
CA SER A 78 -8.10 6.74 -5.90
C SER A 78 -9.11 6.41 -4.80
N MET A 79 -10.28 5.96 -5.21
CA MET A 79 -11.37 5.55 -4.33
C MET A 79 -11.77 4.11 -4.63
N PHE A 80 -11.93 3.33 -3.57
CA PHE A 80 -12.40 1.96 -3.59
C PHE A 80 -13.67 1.88 -2.74
N ASP A 81 -14.77 1.55 -3.37
CA ASP A 81 -16.08 1.52 -2.71
C ASP A 81 -16.44 0.17 -2.08
N GLY A 82 -15.60 -0.85 -2.34
CA GLY A 82 -15.83 -2.22 -1.90
C GLY A 82 -16.68 -3.07 -2.86
N SER A 83 -17.20 -2.50 -3.93
CA SER A 83 -17.93 -3.25 -4.97
C SER A 83 -17.01 -3.93 -5.99
N GLY A 84 -15.70 -3.66 -5.91
CA GLY A 84 -14.71 -4.06 -6.89
C GLY A 84 -14.40 -2.98 -7.94
N ALA A 85 -15.10 -1.84 -7.89
CA ALA A 85 -14.82 -0.70 -8.73
C ALA A 85 -13.72 0.18 -8.13
N VAL A 86 -12.92 0.78 -9.02
CA VAL A 86 -11.91 1.79 -8.67
C VAL A 86 -12.25 3.05 -9.43
N ARG A 87 -12.31 4.16 -8.73
CA ARG A 87 -12.46 5.48 -9.33
C ARG A 87 -11.23 6.31 -9.04
N LEU A 88 -10.79 7.07 -10.01
CA LEU A 88 -9.60 7.90 -9.92
C LEU A 88 -9.96 9.35 -10.24
N PHE A 89 -9.54 10.27 -9.41
CA PHE A 89 -9.79 11.70 -9.58
C PHE A 89 -8.48 12.47 -9.55
N ASP A 90 -8.35 13.48 -10.39
CA ASP A 90 -7.24 14.44 -10.30
C ASP A 90 -7.45 15.46 -9.17
N SER A 91 -6.47 16.31 -8.95
CA SER A 91 -6.54 17.36 -7.93
C SER A 91 -7.64 18.40 -8.18
N GLY A 92 -8.13 18.53 -9.41
CA GLY A 92 -9.27 19.36 -9.79
C GLY A 92 -10.63 18.68 -9.61
N GLY A 93 -10.66 17.41 -9.21
CA GLY A 93 -11.88 16.61 -9.02
C GLY A 93 -12.44 16.02 -10.32
N THR A 94 -11.67 16.04 -11.41
CA THR A 94 -12.06 15.41 -12.68
C THR A 94 -11.78 13.91 -12.61
N GLU A 95 -12.78 13.10 -12.94
CA GLU A 95 -12.61 11.65 -12.96
C GLU A 95 -11.77 11.22 -14.17
N LYS A 96 -10.79 10.38 -13.92
CA LYS A 96 -9.90 9.79 -14.92
C LYS A 96 -10.31 8.35 -15.19
N SER A 97 -10.24 7.96 -16.45
CA SER A 97 -10.53 6.58 -16.85
C SER A 97 -9.47 5.60 -16.31
N VAL A 98 -9.92 4.50 -15.77
CA VAL A 98 -9.06 3.38 -15.38
C VAL A 98 -9.02 2.39 -16.54
N HIS A 99 -7.82 1.95 -16.93
CA HIS A 99 -7.59 1.05 -18.07
C HIS A 99 -7.09 -0.31 -17.56
N ASN A 100 -7.54 -1.38 -18.19
CA ASN A 100 -7.09 -2.74 -17.89
C ASN A 100 -5.92 -3.14 -18.80
N GLY A 101 -4.80 -2.38 -18.70
CA GLY A 101 -3.58 -2.69 -19.47
C GLY A 101 -3.65 -2.43 -20.98
N ALA A 102 -4.75 -1.89 -21.48
CA ALA A 102 -4.92 -1.50 -22.89
C ALA A 102 -5.02 0.04 -22.98
N ASP A 103 -4.63 0.60 -24.12
CA ASP A 103 -4.70 2.06 -24.36
C ASP A 103 -6.14 2.59 -24.47
N VAL A 104 -7.12 1.71 -24.55
CA VAL A 104 -8.54 2.05 -24.61
C VAL A 104 -9.15 1.86 -23.23
N PRO A 105 -10.00 2.81 -22.75
CA PRO A 105 -10.72 2.64 -21.51
C PRO A 105 -11.49 1.32 -21.53
N ALA A 106 -11.13 0.42 -20.66
CA ALA A 106 -11.78 -0.88 -20.48
C ALA A 106 -12.07 -1.08 -19.00
N ALA A 107 -13.20 -1.71 -18.72
CA ALA A 107 -13.51 -2.10 -17.36
C ALA A 107 -12.41 -3.04 -16.82
N LEU A 108 -12.17 -2.96 -15.53
CA LEU A 108 -11.28 -3.90 -14.84
C LEU A 108 -11.75 -5.33 -15.11
N SER A 109 -10.82 -6.27 -15.23
CA SER A 109 -11.15 -7.67 -15.42
C SER A 109 -12.04 -8.19 -14.27
N ALA A 110 -12.86 -9.18 -14.54
CA ALA A 110 -13.70 -9.80 -13.51
C ALA A 110 -12.87 -10.34 -12.33
N ALA A 111 -11.68 -10.86 -12.61
CA ALA A 111 -10.76 -11.33 -11.58
C ALA A 111 -10.25 -10.16 -10.70
N THR A 112 -9.89 -9.02 -11.30
CA THR A 112 -9.47 -7.81 -10.58
C THR A 112 -10.61 -7.26 -9.73
N GLN A 113 -11.82 -7.17 -10.30
CA GLN A 113 -13.00 -6.72 -9.56
C GLN A 113 -13.31 -7.64 -8.38
N ALA A 114 -13.26 -8.96 -8.59
CA ALA A 114 -13.46 -9.93 -7.51
C ALA A 114 -12.39 -9.83 -6.41
N TYR A 115 -11.14 -9.52 -6.78
CA TYR A 115 -10.08 -9.26 -5.81
C TYR A 115 -10.34 -8.01 -4.98
N LEU A 116 -10.82 -6.93 -5.60
CA LEU A 116 -11.09 -5.66 -4.94
C LEU A 116 -12.43 -5.61 -4.21
N THR A 117 -13.29 -6.61 -4.42
CA THR A 117 -14.57 -6.71 -3.70
C THR A 117 -14.33 -7.05 -2.24
N THR A 118 -14.95 -6.27 -1.34
CA THR A 118 -14.88 -6.46 0.10
C THR A 118 -16.23 -6.88 0.65
N VAL A 119 -16.25 -7.68 1.70
CA VAL A 119 -17.50 -8.11 2.38
C VAL A 119 -17.93 -7.08 3.43
N GLY A 120 -16.99 -6.29 3.94
CA GLY A 120 -17.21 -5.27 4.95
C GLY A 120 -16.70 -3.91 4.51
N ASP A 121 -16.17 -3.17 5.46
CA ASP A 121 -15.64 -1.82 5.24
C ASP A 121 -14.35 -1.87 4.41
N ALA A 122 -14.41 -1.31 3.19
CA ALA A 122 -13.25 -1.25 2.30
C ALA A 122 -12.05 -0.54 2.96
N ARG A 123 -12.31 0.39 3.86
CA ARG A 123 -11.30 1.13 4.61
C ARG A 123 -10.48 0.23 5.54
N GLU A 124 -11.08 -0.84 6.03
CA GLU A 124 -10.41 -1.80 6.91
C GLU A 124 -9.73 -2.93 6.14
N GLN A 125 -10.31 -3.29 4.98
CA GLN A 125 -9.88 -4.46 4.21
C GLN A 125 -8.86 -4.13 3.11
N ILE A 126 -8.93 -2.94 2.52
CA ILE A 126 -8.02 -2.52 1.46
C ILE A 126 -6.88 -1.67 2.05
N THR A 127 -5.69 -1.93 1.57
CA THR A 127 -4.50 -1.11 1.84
C THR A 127 -3.80 -0.82 0.53
N ALA A 128 -3.36 0.42 0.34
CA ALA A 128 -2.58 0.80 -0.83
C ALA A 128 -1.33 1.56 -0.43
N THR A 129 -0.30 1.44 -1.25
CA THR A 129 0.93 2.21 -1.15
C THR A 129 1.45 2.55 -2.53
N SER A 130 1.92 3.79 -2.72
CA SER A 130 2.50 4.23 -4.00
C SER A 130 4.01 4.36 -3.87
N ILE A 131 4.72 3.87 -4.86
CA ILE A 131 6.17 3.96 -4.99
C ILE A 131 6.48 4.38 -6.43
N GLY A 132 6.88 5.62 -6.62
CA GLY A 132 7.05 6.18 -7.96
C GLY A 132 5.73 6.12 -8.74
N ASP A 133 5.77 5.53 -9.94
CA ASP A 133 4.62 5.42 -10.84
C ASP A 133 3.69 4.23 -10.53
N TYR A 134 4.01 3.43 -9.53
CA TYR A 134 3.27 2.22 -9.20
C TYR A 134 2.50 2.38 -7.89
N THR A 135 1.23 1.97 -7.91
CA THR A 135 0.41 1.85 -6.70
C THR A 135 0.08 0.38 -6.47
N PHE A 136 0.57 -0.14 -5.37
CA PHE A 136 0.30 -1.52 -4.93
C PHE A 136 -0.95 -1.52 -4.05
N ILE A 137 -1.91 -2.37 -4.38
CA ILE A 137 -3.18 -2.50 -3.68
C ILE A 137 -3.28 -3.91 -3.12
N VAL A 138 -3.57 -4.01 -1.84
CA VAL A 138 -3.72 -5.30 -1.16
C VAL A 138 -5.10 -5.37 -0.50
N ASN A 139 -5.83 -6.43 -0.78
CA ASN A 139 -7.01 -6.81 -0.04
C ASN A 139 -6.61 -7.83 1.05
N ARG A 140 -6.76 -7.45 2.32
CA ARG A 140 -6.29 -8.23 3.47
C ARG A 140 -7.09 -9.51 3.71
N GLU A 141 -8.31 -9.59 3.18
CA GLU A 141 -9.17 -10.78 3.35
C GLU A 141 -9.02 -11.81 2.25
N LYS A 142 -8.33 -11.45 1.15
CA LYS A 142 -8.09 -12.40 0.06
C LYS A 142 -6.87 -13.26 0.38
N ILE A 143 -7.13 -14.53 0.58
CA ILE A 143 -6.06 -15.52 0.75
C ILE A 143 -5.42 -15.78 -0.61
N VAL A 144 -4.10 -15.73 -0.65
CA VAL A 144 -3.34 -16.10 -1.86
C VAL A 144 -3.56 -17.58 -2.13
N ALA A 145 -4.02 -17.89 -3.32
CA ALA A 145 -4.22 -19.26 -3.78
C ALA A 145 -3.43 -19.47 -5.06
N MET A 146 -3.02 -20.71 -5.29
CA MET A 146 -2.44 -21.09 -6.57
C MET A 146 -3.53 -21.09 -7.65
N ASP A 147 -3.19 -20.58 -8.82
CA ASP A 147 -4.06 -20.70 -9.99
C ASP A 147 -4.12 -22.16 -10.44
N ALA A 148 -5.32 -22.75 -10.33
CA ALA A 148 -5.50 -24.14 -10.73
C ALA A 148 -5.34 -24.36 -12.25
N SER A 149 -5.39 -23.30 -13.05
CA SER A 149 -5.20 -23.36 -14.51
C SER A 149 -3.73 -23.23 -14.93
N ASP A 150 -2.88 -22.68 -14.07
CA ASP A 150 -1.44 -22.50 -14.30
C ASP A 150 -0.60 -23.39 -13.39
N VAL A 151 -1.10 -24.56 -13.11
CA VAL A 151 -0.32 -25.58 -12.39
C VAL A 151 0.69 -26.14 -13.38
N THR A 152 1.95 -26.04 -13.06
CA THR A 152 2.96 -26.83 -13.76
C THR A 152 2.48 -28.28 -13.74
N PRO A 153 2.25 -28.91 -14.90
CA PRO A 153 1.74 -30.27 -14.92
C PRO A 153 2.66 -31.13 -14.07
N GLU A 154 2.04 -31.92 -13.19
CA GLU A 154 2.77 -32.87 -12.36
C GLU A 154 3.75 -33.65 -13.26
N GLN A 155 5.05 -33.45 -13.05
CA GLN A 155 6.04 -34.13 -13.86
C GLN A 155 6.00 -35.59 -13.46
N PRO A 156 5.44 -36.43 -14.32
CA PRO A 156 5.40 -37.85 -14.03
C PRO A 156 6.83 -38.39 -13.95
N ASN A 157 7.09 -39.17 -12.93
CA ASN A 157 8.34 -39.92 -12.77
C ASN A 157 9.60 -39.08 -12.44
N THR A 158 9.45 -37.96 -11.74
CA THR A 158 10.57 -37.25 -11.14
C THR A 158 10.89 -37.79 -9.74
N ALA A 159 12.18 -37.99 -9.48
CA ALA A 159 12.66 -38.37 -8.16
C ALA A 159 13.83 -37.46 -7.77
N LEU A 160 13.80 -36.92 -6.54
CA LEU A 160 14.91 -36.19 -5.97
C LEU A 160 15.70 -37.11 -5.06
N PHE A 161 16.97 -37.33 -5.40
CA PHE A 161 17.90 -38.08 -4.57
C PHE A 161 18.83 -37.09 -3.85
N TRP A 162 18.81 -37.16 -2.54
CA TRP A 162 19.68 -36.33 -1.73
C TRP A 162 20.54 -37.24 -0.82
N VAL A 163 21.87 -37.22 -1.02
CA VAL A 163 22.83 -37.88 -0.14
C VAL A 163 23.19 -36.90 0.98
N LYS A 164 22.65 -37.14 2.17
CA LYS A 164 22.87 -36.26 3.33
C LYS A 164 24.30 -36.38 3.88
N GLN A 165 24.89 -37.55 3.77
CA GLN A 165 26.24 -37.84 4.23
C GLN A 165 26.86 -38.95 3.36
N ALA A 166 27.99 -38.66 2.78
CA ALA A 166 28.75 -39.66 2.00
C ALA A 166 30.00 -40.03 2.79
N GLY A 167 30.40 -41.31 2.72
CA GLY A 167 31.66 -41.81 3.22
C GLY A 167 32.63 -42.05 2.08
N ASN A 168 33.95 -41.95 2.34
CA ASN A 168 34.96 -42.33 1.37
C ASN A 168 34.92 -43.84 1.14
N ASP A 169 35.05 -44.28 -0.12
CA ASP A 169 35.08 -45.69 -0.57
C ASP A 169 33.80 -46.48 -0.27
N ILE A 170 32.68 -45.84 -0.08
CA ILE A 170 31.39 -46.50 0.03
C ILE A 170 30.68 -46.41 -1.32
N PRO A 171 30.41 -47.52 -2.01
CA PRO A 171 29.66 -47.52 -3.27
C PRO A 171 28.18 -47.21 -3.00
N TYR A 172 27.62 -46.28 -3.76
CA TYR A 172 26.19 -45.97 -3.74
C TYR A 172 25.56 -46.45 -5.02
N SER A 173 24.46 -47.20 -4.90
CA SER A 173 23.68 -47.59 -6.08
C SER A 173 22.26 -47.06 -5.97
N ILE A 174 21.75 -46.51 -7.07
CA ILE A 174 20.37 -46.05 -7.18
C ILE A 174 19.60 -47.05 -8.06
N ARG A 175 18.52 -47.57 -7.50
CA ARG A 175 17.63 -48.49 -8.20
C ARG A 175 16.30 -47.81 -8.45
N MET A 176 15.88 -47.72 -9.69
CA MET A 176 14.58 -47.20 -10.08
C MET A 176 13.79 -48.26 -10.86
N LYS A 177 12.52 -48.37 -10.57
CA LYS A 177 11.60 -49.21 -11.30
C LYS A 177 10.97 -48.41 -12.43
N HIS A 178 11.08 -48.91 -13.64
CA HIS A 178 10.44 -48.28 -14.78
C HIS A 178 8.92 -48.47 -14.71
N VAL A 179 8.17 -47.38 -14.84
CA VAL A 179 6.72 -47.37 -14.61
C VAL A 179 5.97 -48.15 -15.67
N TRP A 180 6.51 -48.20 -16.91
CA TRP A 180 5.82 -48.79 -18.06
C TRP A 180 5.98 -50.31 -18.19
N ASP A 181 7.15 -50.85 -17.90
CA ASP A 181 7.47 -52.25 -18.09
C ASP A 181 7.89 -52.98 -16.81
N GLY A 182 7.93 -52.29 -15.70
CA GLY A 182 8.30 -52.84 -14.42
C GLY A 182 9.75 -53.27 -14.28
N ARG A 183 10.60 -52.94 -15.25
CA ARG A 183 12.02 -53.28 -15.20
C ARG A 183 12.78 -52.38 -14.24
N TRP A 184 13.77 -52.95 -13.60
CA TRP A 184 14.68 -52.21 -12.75
C TRP A 184 15.82 -51.60 -13.59
N VAL A 185 16.03 -50.29 -13.46
CA VAL A 185 17.18 -49.60 -14.05
C VAL A 185 18.20 -49.39 -12.94
N TYR A 186 19.41 -49.82 -13.17
CA TYR A 186 20.53 -49.66 -12.26
C TYR A 186 21.49 -48.63 -12.86
N LYS A 187 22.03 -47.79 -12.01
CA LYS A 187 23.14 -46.93 -12.34
C LYS A 187 24.14 -47.02 -11.18
N ASP A 188 25.33 -47.50 -11.46
CA ASP A 188 26.47 -47.53 -10.55
C ASP A 188 27.28 -46.26 -10.69
#